data_a382028fda323c83777557ccccda02f6
#
_entry.id   a382028fda323c83777557ccccda02f6
#
_cell.length_a   1.000
_cell.length_b   1.000
_cell.length_c   1.000
_cell.angle_alpha   90.00
_cell.angle_beta   90.00
_cell.angle_gamma   90.00
#
_symmetry.space_group_name_H-M   'P 1'
#
loop_
_entity.id
_entity.type
_entity.pdbx_description
1 polymer ?
#
loop_
_entity_poly.entity_id
_entity_poly.type
_entity_poly.pdbx_seq_one_letter_code
_entity_poly.pdbx_strand_id
1 'polypeptide(L)'
;MEIVCAIVYQLTRDLTPEQLKESGFDKYYVDHTLALWPQAASGAPWTATYFQSKGDPITDLHEDMAAEQKARTTYDNILRLVKDPEVCDPIRFLRKREIVHYQRFGESLRIVQDNLDCKNFYAINPEFD
;
A
#
# COMPACT_ATOMS: atom_id res chain seq x y z
N MET A 1 -2.96 -1.14 -6.50
CA MET A 1 -4.31 -1.72 -6.32
C MET A 1 -4.74 -2.59 -7.50
N GLU A 2 -4.76 -2.10 -8.74
CA GLU A 2 -5.21 -2.85 -9.94
C GLU A 2 -4.54 -4.23 -10.10
N ILE A 3 -3.23 -4.33 -9.95
CA ILE A 3 -2.51 -5.62 -10.07
C ILE A 3 -3.01 -6.61 -9.02
N VAL A 4 -3.21 -6.20 -7.78
CA VAL A 4 -3.71 -7.09 -6.71
C VAL A 4 -5.14 -7.51 -7.01
N CYS A 5 -5.99 -6.59 -7.45
CA CYS A 5 -7.36 -6.90 -7.88
C CYS A 5 -7.37 -7.89 -9.05
N ALA A 6 -6.50 -7.71 -10.03
CA ALA A 6 -6.37 -8.62 -11.17
C ALA A 6 -5.97 -10.04 -10.74
N ILE A 7 -5.02 -10.17 -9.80
CA ILE A 7 -4.63 -11.48 -9.23
C ILE A 7 -5.84 -12.15 -8.58
N VAL A 8 -6.54 -11.43 -7.69
CA VAL A 8 -7.72 -11.98 -7.00
C VAL A 8 -8.79 -12.41 -7.99
N TYR A 9 -9.09 -11.57 -8.99
CA TYR A 9 -10.06 -11.90 -10.03
C TYR A 9 -9.66 -13.16 -10.81
N GLN A 10 -8.42 -13.26 -11.27
CA GLN A 10 -7.94 -14.41 -12.04
C GLN A 10 -7.99 -15.71 -11.23
N LEU A 11 -7.69 -15.64 -9.94
CA LEU A 11 -7.73 -16.81 -9.06
C LEU A 11 -9.15 -17.26 -8.70
N THR A 12 -10.15 -16.37 -8.79
CA THR A 12 -11.49 -16.64 -8.26
C THR A 12 -12.59 -16.70 -9.31
N ARG A 13 -12.36 -16.20 -10.53
CA ARG A 13 -13.39 -16.06 -11.58
C ARG A 13 -14.07 -17.37 -11.99
N ASP A 14 -13.37 -18.50 -11.90
CA ASP A 14 -13.85 -19.80 -12.32
C ASP A 14 -14.25 -20.72 -11.13
N LEU A 15 -14.26 -20.18 -9.90
CA LEU A 15 -14.66 -20.92 -8.71
C LEU A 15 -16.17 -21.07 -8.64
N THR A 16 -16.62 -22.28 -8.26
CA THR A 16 -18.04 -22.51 -7.96
C THR A 16 -18.43 -21.94 -6.59
N PRO A 17 -19.72 -21.69 -6.32
CA PRO A 17 -20.19 -21.28 -5.00
C PRO A 17 -19.76 -22.24 -3.88
N GLU A 18 -19.72 -23.54 -4.16
CA GLU A 18 -19.29 -24.59 -3.22
C GLU A 18 -17.79 -24.42 -2.88
N GLN A 19 -16.95 -24.21 -3.89
CA GLN A 19 -15.51 -23.98 -3.70
C GLN A 19 -15.23 -22.69 -2.93
N LEU A 20 -15.98 -21.61 -3.21
CA LEU A 20 -15.88 -20.37 -2.45
C LEU A 20 -16.23 -20.60 -0.97
N LYS A 21 -17.30 -21.37 -0.70
CA LYS A 21 -17.72 -21.67 0.66
C LYS A 21 -16.69 -22.56 1.39
N GLU A 22 -16.18 -23.59 0.74
CA GLU A 22 -15.16 -24.49 1.30
C GLU A 22 -13.86 -23.75 1.61
N SER A 23 -13.46 -22.79 0.79
CA SER A 23 -12.27 -21.95 1.01
C SER A 23 -12.48 -20.88 2.08
N GLY A 24 -13.71 -20.62 2.51
CA GLY A 24 -14.04 -19.55 3.45
C GLY A 24 -14.03 -18.15 2.84
N PHE A 25 -13.99 -18.03 1.49
CA PHE A 25 -14.03 -16.74 0.80
C PHE A 25 -15.44 -16.25 0.50
N ASP A 26 -16.47 -17.07 0.68
CA ASP A 26 -17.87 -16.74 0.43
C ASP A 26 -18.32 -15.45 1.14
N LYS A 27 -17.84 -15.20 2.35
CA LYS A 27 -18.12 -14.00 3.14
C LYS A 27 -17.66 -12.69 2.47
N TYR A 28 -16.69 -12.73 1.57
CA TYR A 28 -16.23 -11.54 0.83
C TYR A 28 -17.09 -11.23 -0.39
N TYR A 29 -18.02 -12.12 -0.74
CA TYR A 29 -18.92 -12.01 -1.90
C TYR A 29 -20.39 -11.87 -1.50
N VAL A 30 -20.69 -11.64 -0.22
CA VAL A 30 -22.07 -11.54 0.27
C VAL A 30 -22.84 -10.41 -0.39
N ASP A 31 -22.19 -9.28 -0.61
CA ASP A 31 -22.80 -8.06 -1.14
C ASP A 31 -22.67 -7.94 -2.68
N HIS A 32 -21.75 -8.69 -3.26
CA HIS A 32 -21.48 -8.67 -4.71
C HIS A 32 -20.95 -10.03 -5.14
N THR A 33 -21.22 -10.44 -6.36
CA THR A 33 -20.83 -11.77 -6.86
C THR A 33 -19.31 -11.87 -7.05
N LEU A 34 -18.82 -11.83 -8.28
CA LEU A 34 -17.36 -11.90 -8.57
C LEU A 34 -16.73 -10.51 -8.78
N ALA A 35 -17.46 -9.44 -8.53
CA ALA A 35 -16.93 -8.10 -8.65
C ALA A 35 -15.88 -7.83 -7.57
N LEU A 36 -14.79 -7.21 -7.95
CA LEU A 36 -13.74 -6.79 -7.01
C LEU A 36 -14.16 -5.51 -6.31
N TRP A 37 -14.05 -5.53 -5.00
CA TRP A 37 -14.41 -4.41 -4.14
C TRP A 37 -13.18 -3.91 -3.37
N PRO A 38 -12.81 -2.61 -3.44
CA PRO A 38 -11.62 -2.08 -2.78
C PRO A 38 -11.86 -1.92 -1.27
N GLN A 39 -11.66 -3.00 -0.52
CA GLN A 39 -11.74 -3.00 0.93
C GLN A 39 -10.68 -3.92 1.53
N ALA A 40 -10.36 -3.70 2.81
CA ALA A 40 -9.49 -4.62 3.54
C ALA A 40 -10.19 -5.97 3.79
N ALA A 41 -9.41 -7.04 3.98
CA ALA A 41 -9.94 -8.36 4.30
C ALA A 41 -10.77 -8.38 5.60
N SER A 42 -10.55 -7.42 6.50
CA SER A 42 -11.35 -7.20 7.72
C SER A 42 -12.75 -6.60 7.45
N GLY A 43 -13.07 -6.28 6.19
CA GLY A 43 -14.32 -5.64 5.81
C GLY A 43 -14.32 -4.12 5.89
N ALA A 44 -13.19 -3.47 6.25
CA ALA A 44 -13.10 -2.02 6.26
C ALA A 44 -13.02 -1.49 4.82
N PRO A 45 -14.02 -0.71 4.34
CA PRO A 45 -14.01 -0.16 2.99
C PRO A 45 -12.93 0.93 2.84
N TRP A 46 -12.51 1.17 1.60
CA TRP A 46 -11.67 2.34 1.33
C TRP A 46 -12.45 3.63 1.64
N THR A 47 -11.79 4.55 2.33
CA THR A 47 -12.36 5.86 2.66
C THR A 47 -11.25 6.92 2.77
N ALA A 48 -11.54 8.15 2.38
CA ALA A 48 -10.62 9.27 2.51
C ALA A 48 -10.25 9.60 3.98
N THR A 49 -11.00 9.10 4.96
CA THR A 49 -10.67 9.25 6.38
C THR A 49 -9.38 8.54 6.78
N TYR A 50 -8.89 7.61 5.96
CA TYR A 50 -7.59 6.96 6.17
C TYR A 50 -6.40 7.80 5.69
N PHE A 51 -6.62 8.88 4.99
CA PHE A 51 -5.56 9.81 4.63
C PHE A 51 -5.09 10.54 5.88
N GLN A 52 -3.81 10.39 6.19
CA GLN A 52 -3.22 10.96 7.40
C GLN A 52 -2.27 12.13 7.07
N SER A 53 -2.47 12.77 5.93
CA SER A 53 -1.68 13.95 5.53
C SER A 53 -1.84 15.08 6.54
N LYS A 54 -0.73 15.69 6.92
CA LYS A 54 -0.68 16.85 7.80
C LYS A 54 -0.49 18.16 7.03
N GLY A 55 -0.11 18.09 5.76
CA GLY A 55 0.23 19.26 4.95
C GLY A 55 1.64 19.80 5.24
N ASP A 56 2.41 19.12 6.08
CA ASP A 56 3.83 19.38 6.31
C ASP A 56 4.66 18.42 5.44
N PRO A 57 5.44 18.90 4.47
CA PRO A 57 6.14 18.04 3.53
C PRO A 57 7.11 17.06 4.20
N ILE A 58 7.75 17.44 5.28
CA ILE A 58 8.70 16.57 5.99
C ILE A 58 7.95 15.42 6.67
N THR A 59 6.90 15.75 7.41
CA THR A 59 6.05 14.77 8.09
C THR A 59 5.42 13.80 7.11
N ASP A 60 4.81 14.32 6.05
CA ASP A 60 4.09 13.51 5.06
C ASP A 60 5.05 12.60 4.28
N LEU A 61 6.25 13.07 3.91
CA LEU A 61 7.27 12.24 3.25
C LEU A 61 7.84 11.13 4.15
N HIS A 62 7.98 11.36 5.44
CA HIS A 62 8.37 10.29 6.38
C HIS A 62 7.29 9.21 6.47
N GLU A 63 6.04 9.59 6.50
CA GLU A 63 4.91 8.65 6.51
C GLU A 63 4.82 7.84 5.22
N ASP A 64 5.01 8.49 4.05
CA ASP A 64 5.08 7.84 2.75
C ASP A 64 6.21 6.81 2.70
N MET A 65 7.42 7.16 3.14
CA MET A 65 8.55 6.23 3.21
C MET A 65 8.25 5.03 4.13
N ALA A 66 7.62 5.26 5.27
CA ALA A 66 7.21 4.20 6.19
C ALA A 66 6.15 3.28 5.56
N ALA A 67 5.21 3.85 4.81
CA ALA A 67 4.19 3.09 4.08
C ALA A 67 4.80 2.17 3.02
N GLU A 68 5.75 2.66 2.22
CA GLU A 68 6.46 1.86 1.21
C GLU A 68 7.24 0.70 1.83
N GLN A 69 7.90 0.93 2.99
CA GLN A 69 8.59 -0.14 3.72
C GLN A 69 7.62 -1.19 4.27
N LYS A 70 6.48 -0.77 4.80
CA LYS A 70 5.43 -1.69 5.27
C LYS A 70 4.88 -2.53 4.12
N ALA A 71 4.60 -1.92 2.97
CA ALA A 71 4.14 -2.62 1.76
C ALA A 71 5.17 -3.65 1.29
N ARG A 72 6.44 -3.28 1.20
CA ARG A 72 7.52 -4.21 0.84
C ARG A 72 7.60 -5.41 1.78
N THR A 73 7.49 -5.19 3.08
CA THR A 73 7.47 -6.25 4.09
C THR A 73 6.25 -7.16 3.93
N THR A 74 5.09 -6.61 3.61
CA THR A 74 3.88 -7.38 3.32
C THR A 74 4.08 -8.28 2.11
N TYR A 75 4.67 -7.79 1.03
CA TYR A 75 4.99 -8.62 -0.14
C TYR A 75 6.01 -9.73 0.19
N ASP A 76 7.03 -9.45 0.99
CA ASP A 76 7.95 -10.49 1.48
C ASP A 76 7.22 -11.58 2.28
N ASN A 77 6.25 -11.20 3.10
CA ASN A 77 5.43 -12.15 3.85
C ASN A 77 4.59 -13.03 2.93
N ILE A 78 3.95 -12.45 1.91
CA ILE A 78 3.19 -13.21 0.90
C ILE A 78 4.10 -14.20 0.18
N LEU A 79 5.26 -13.76 -0.30
CA LEU A 79 6.21 -14.62 -1.02
C LEU A 79 6.79 -15.77 -0.19
N ARG A 80 6.79 -15.66 1.14
CA ARG A 80 7.18 -16.77 2.02
C ARG A 80 6.09 -17.83 2.13
N LEU A 81 4.83 -17.44 2.07
CA LEU A 81 3.68 -18.32 2.28
C LEU A 81 3.18 -18.95 0.98
N VAL A 82 3.23 -18.22 -0.12
CA VAL A 82 2.66 -18.63 -1.42
C VAL A 82 3.76 -19.20 -2.31
N LYS A 83 3.42 -20.26 -3.07
CA LYS A 83 4.32 -20.91 -4.03
C LYS A 83 3.82 -20.81 -5.47
N ASP A 84 2.57 -20.42 -5.66
CA ASP A 84 1.97 -20.28 -6.97
C ASP A 84 2.69 -19.18 -7.77
N PRO A 85 3.28 -19.49 -8.94
CA PRO A 85 4.00 -18.51 -9.75
C PRO A 85 3.08 -17.39 -10.29
N GLU A 86 1.79 -17.67 -10.54
CA GLU A 86 0.84 -16.66 -10.99
C GLU A 86 0.58 -15.57 -9.93
N VAL A 87 0.80 -15.91 -8.66
CA VAL A 87 0.78 -14.94 -7.55
C VAL A 87 2.17 -14.36 -7.31
N CYS A 88 3.20 -15.22 -7.25
CA CYS A 88 4.54 -14.82 -6.85
C CYS A 88 5.18 -13.82 -7.82
N ASP A 89 5.00 -13.99 -9.13
CA ASP A 89 5.67 -13.14 -10.11
C ASP A 89 5.17 -11.69 -10.11
N PRO A 90 3.85 -11.41 -10.13
CA PRO A 90 3.37 -10.04 -9.98
C PRO A 90 3.67 -9.45 -8.59
N ILE A 91 3.66 -10.25 -7.51
CA ILE A 91 4.06 -9.76 -6.17
C ILE A 91 5.55 -9.39 -6.13
N ARG A 92 6.44 -10.16 -6.78
CA ARG A 92 7.86 -9.78 -6.92
C ARG A 92 8.03 -8.46 -7.68
N PHE A 93 7.22 -8.24 -8.70
CA PHE A 93 7.21 -6.97 -9.43
C PHE A 93 6.80 -5.82 -8.52
N LEU A 94 5.68 -5.94 -7.81
CA LEU A 94 5.21 -4.92 -6.85
C LEU A 94 6.28 -4.62 -5.79
N ARG A 95 6.86 -5.67 -5.20
CA ARG A 95 7.95 -5.53 -4.21
C ARG A 95 9.13 -4.69 -4.72
N LYS A 96 9.52 -4.87 -5.98
CA LYS A 96 10.58 -4.05 -6.60
C LYS A 96 10.15 -2.59 -6.79
N ARG A 97 8.87 -2.36 -7.04
CA ARG A 97 8.32 -1.01 -7.17
C ARG A 97 8.40 -0.24 -5.86
N GLU A 98 8.15 -0.89 -4.73
CA GLU A 98 8.23 -0.24 -3.41
C GLU A 98 9.66 0.23 -3.07
N ILE A 99 10.70 -0.44 -3.56
CA ILE A 99 12.08 0.04 -3.43
C ILE A 99 12.26 1.36 -4.18
N VAL A 100 11.74 1.47 -5.41
CA VAL A 100 11.84 2.69 -6.21
C VAL A 100 11.02 3.83 -5.60
N HIS A 101 9.82 3.54 -5.10
CA HIS A 101 8.97 4.53 -4.42
C HIS A 101 9.68 5.08 -3.17
N TYR A 102 10.19 4.21 -2.33
CA TYR A 102 10.96 4.60 -1.14
C TYR A 102 12.13 5.53 -1.48
N GLN A 103 12.90 5.21 -2.51
CA GLN A 103 14.00 6.05 -2.98
C GLN A 103 13.52 7.44 -3.43
N ARG A 104 12.43 7.49 -4.19
CA ARG A 104 11.86 8.76 -4.69
C ARG A 104 11.37 9.65 -3.55
N PHE A 105 10.68 9.10 -2.58
CA PHE A 105 10.26 9.85 -1.39
C PHE A 105 11.47 10.31 -0.58
N GLY A 106 12.50 9.49 -0.43
CA GLY A 106 13.74 9.86 0.23
C GLY A 106 14.49 11.00 -0.48
N GLU A 107 14.54 10.99 -1.81
CA GLU A 107 15.09 12.08 -2.62
C GLU A 107 14.29 13.37 -2.44
N SER A 108 12.96 13.26 -2.45
CA SER A 108 12.07 14.41 -2.22
C SER A 108 12.25 14.98 -0.83
N LEU A 109 12.37 14.14 0.19
CA LEU A 109 12.64 14.56 1.56
C LEU A 109 13.95 15.36 1.66
N ARG A 110 15.03 14.86 1.04
CA ARG A 110 16.31 15.56 0.99
C ARG A 110 16.18 16.93 0.33
N ILE A 111 15.49 17.03 -0.81
CA ILE A 111 15.26 18.31 -1.51
C ILE A 111 14.52 19.31 -0.61
N VAL A 112 13.50 18.85 0.10
CA VAL A 112 12.75 19.71 1.05
C VAL A 112 13.64 20.17 2.18
N GLN A 113 14.43 19.29 2.77
CA GLN A 113 15.37 19.63 3.85
C GLN A 113 16.45 20.61 3.38
N ASP A 114 17.07 20.37 2.21
CA ASP A 114 18.05 21.28 1.63
C ASP A 114 17.49 22.70 1.42
N ASN A 115 16.21 22.78 1.00
CA ASN A 115 15.53 24.09 0.82
C ASN A 115 15.26 24.80 2.16
N LEU A 116 14.92 24.05 3.21
CA LEU A 116 14.71 24.61 4.56
C LEU A 116 16.03 25.11 5.14
N ASP A 117 17.08 24.32 5.02
CA ASP A 117 18.42 24.72 5.49
C ASP A 117 18.92 26.01 4.82
N CYS A 118 18.68 26.16 3.52
CA CYS A 118 19.02 27.40 2.79
C CYS A 118 18.25 28.63 3.29
N LYS A 119 17.09 28.44 3.93
CA LYS A 119 16.24 29.54 4.42
C LYS A 119 16.36 29.78 5.91
N ASN A 120 17.14 28.99 6.64
CA ASN A 120 17.27 29.04 8.11
C ASN A 120 15.93 28.99 8.88
N PHE A 121 15.00 28.16 8.42
CA PHE A 121 13.74 27.92 9.12
C PHE A 121 13.94 26.82 10.18
N TYR A 122 14.37 27.19 11.35
CA TYR A 122 14.50 26.29 12.49
C TYR A 122 13.46 26.62 13.56
N ALA A 123 13.13 25.62 14.36
CA ALA A 123 12.19 25.74 15.47
C ALA A 123 12.58 26.79 16.54
N ILE A 124 13.84 27.17 16.55
CA ILE A 124 14.40 28.20 17.44
C ILE A 124 14.41 29.60 16.82
N ASN A 125 13.74 29.83 15.69
CA ASN A 125 13.61 31.15 15.14
C ASN A 125 12.73 32.01 16.05
N PRO A 126 13.25 33.13 16.60
CA PRO A 126 12.50 33.97 17.57
C PRO A 126 11.24 34.62 16.97
N GLU A 127 11.04 34.59 15.66
CA GLU A 127 9.81 35.04 15.03
C GLU A 127 8.63 34.07 15.23
N PHE A 128 8.89 32.89 15.77
CA PHE A 128 7.88 31.88 16.07
C PHE A 128 7.62 31.71 17.58
N ASP A 129 8.26 32.50 18.43
CA ASP A 129 8.05 32.51 19.89
C ASP A 129 6.93 33.48 20.31
#